data_403034da186c3e8e182f7b9031c4e6bf
#
_entry.id   403034da186c3e8e182f7b9031c4e6bf
#
_cell.length_a   1.000
_cell.length_b   1.000
_cell.length_c   1.000
_cell.angle_alpha   90.00
_cell.angle_beta   90.00
_cell.angle_gamma   90.00
#
_symmetry.space_group_name_H-M   'P 1'
#
loop_
_entity.id
_entity.type
_entity.pdbx_description
1 polymer ?
#
loop_
_entity_poly.entity_id
_entity_poly.type
_entity_poly.pdbx_seq_one_letter_code
_entity_poly.pdbx_strand_id
1 'polypeptide(L)'
;LEKSRREEQMKRIEKGTPGYLDYKKKVEIIRTVIYFLLVAAIFTLGYVQTKTRSNLLTVVAILGCLPAAKALVGVITRFPYASVDQKLVHEVTKAPHTTRVYDLVLTTREKIMPVECVVISNGTVFGYTDSKKVDLNVLSKHIRDMMTQNRLSYSTVKFYQDYKVFLSRIEGLESIAMVENAKINGEEEAQTRQLLLNLSM
;
A
#
# COMPACT_ATOMS: atom_id res chain seq x y z
N LEU A 1 0.07 28.49 14.57
CA LEU A 1 0.52 27.19 15.08
C LEU A 1 -0.52 26.07 14.84
N GLU A 2 -1.80 26.34 15.06
CA GLU A 2 -2.88 25.35 14.89
C GLU A 2 -3.24 25.11 13.41
N LYS A 3 -3.14 26.14 12.57
CA LYS A 3 -3.35 26.05 11.13
C LYS A 3 -2.23 25.25 10.45
N SER A 4 -0.99 25.43 10.88
CA SER A 4 0.18 24.66 10.43
C SER A 4 0.07 23.17 10.82
N ARG A 5 -0.42 22.84 12.02
CA ARG A 5 -0.67 21.46 12.43
C ARG A 5 -1.79 20.78 11.63
N ARG A 6 -2.84 21.51 11.24
CA ARG A 6 -3.91 21.01 10.37
C ARG A 6 -3.45 20.80 8.93
N GLU A 7 -2.54 21.64 8.44
CA GLU A 7 -1.94 21.49 7.12
C GLU A 7 -0.96 20.32 7.06
N GLU A 8 -0.20 20.05 8.13
CA GLU A 8 0.61 18.83 8.25
C GLU A 8 -0.23 17.54 8.34
N GLN A 9 -1.40 17.58 8.97
CA GLN A 9 -2.31 16.43 9.05
C GLN A 9 -3.03 16.12 7.73
N MET A 10 -3.12 17.08 6.81
CA MET A 10 -3.71 16.90 5.48
C MET A 10 -2.70 16.57 4.39
N LYS A 11 -1.43 16.38 4.71
CA LYS A 11 -0.44 15.91 3.73
C LYS A 11 -0.83 14.49 3.32
N ARG A 12 -1.38 14.35 2.12
CA ARG A 12 -1.72 13.03 1.56
C ARG A 12 -0.45 12.21 1.50
N ILE A 13 -0.40 11.17 2.33
CA ILE A 13 0.71 10.22 2.29
C ILE A 13 0.59 9.49 0.96
N GLU A 14 1.63 9.59 0.14
CA GLU A 14 1.66 8.97 -1.18
C GLU A 14 1.84 7.45 -1.07
N LYS A 15 1.29 6.72 -2.04
CA LYS A 15 1.45 5.27 -2.12
C LYS A 15 2.93 4.92 -2.31
N GLY A 16 3.40 3.92 -1.55
CA GLY A 16 4.81 3.51 -1.57
C GLY A 16 5.71 4.29 -0.60
N THR A 17 5.14 5.15 0.25
CA THR A 17 5.85 5.81 1.35
C THR A 17 5.51 5.16 2.70
N PRO A 18 6.42 5.23 3.69
CA PRO A 18 6.17 4.67 5.02
C PRO A 18 4.93 5.28 5.68
N GLY A 19 4.10 4.45 6.31
CA GLY A 19 2.86 4.90 6.98
C GLY A 19 1.64 4.99 6.07
N TYR A 20 1.76 4.68 4.78
CA TYR A 20 0.66 4.76 3.83
C TYR A 20 -0.52 3.84 4.19
N LEU A 21 -0.25 2.59 4.58
CA LEU A 21 -1.31 1.63 4.91
C LEU A 21 -2.14 2.08 6.11
N ASP A 22 -1.49 2.59 7.17
CA ASP A 22 -2.21 3.08 8.36
C ASP A 22 -2.98 4.36 8.07
N TYR A 23 -2.42 5.26 7.27
CA TYR A 23 -3.16 6.44 6.78
C TYR A 23 -4.38 6.05 5.98
N LYS A 24 -4.24 5.13 5.03
CA LYS A 24 -5.32 4.66 4.16
C LYS A 24 -6.43 3.98 4.96
N LYS A 25 -6.07 3.14 5.96
CA LYS A 25 -7.04 2.54 6.89
C LYS A 25 -7.86 3.61 7.61
N LYS A 26 -7.21 4.61 8.20
CA LYS A 26 -7.89 5.70 8.90
C LYS A 26 -8.88 6.44 7.99
N VAL A 27 -8.44 6.80 6.78
CA VAL A 27 -9.30 7.48 5.80
C VAL A 27 -10.51 6.63 5.42
N GLU A 28 -10.34 5.32 5.22
CA GLU A 28 -11.44 4.44 4.86
C GLU A 28 -12.41 4.20 6.02
N ILE A 29 -11.92 4.07 7.24
CA ILE A 29 -12.77 3.99 8.44
C ILE A 29 -13.63 5.25 8.56
N ILE A 30 -13.03 6.44 8.46
CA ILE A 30 -13.76 7.71 8.55
C ILE A 30 -14.81 7.80 7.44
N ARG A 31 -14.46 7.46 6.21
CA ARG A 31 -15.41 7.43 5.08
C ARG A 31 -16.57 6.48 5.34
N THR A 32 -16.30 5.29 5.83
CA THR A 32 -17.32 4.28 6.14
C THR A 32 -18.28 4.79 7.22
N VAL A 33 -17.75 5.38 8.30
CA VAL A 33 -18.56 5.97 9.37
C VAL A 33 -19.47 7.08 8.83
N ILE A 34 -18.93 7.97 7.98
CA ILE A 34 -19.72 9.05 7.36
C ILE A 34 -20.86 8.47 6.51
N TYR A 35 -20.61 7.43 5.71
CA TYR A 35 -21.66 6.81 4.92
C TYR A 35 -22.78 6.20 5.78
N PHE A 36 -22.41 5.49 6.86
CA PHE A 36 -23.41 4.92 7.78
C PHE A 36 -24.21 6.01 8.52
N LEU A 37 -23.58 7.08 8.95
CA LEU A 37 -24.25 8.22 9.57
C LEU A 37 -25.23 8.91 8.61
N LEU A 38 -24.83 9.08 7.35
CA LEU A 38 -25.71 9.67 6.33
C LEU A 38 -26.93 8.79 6.07
N VAL A 39 -26.77 7.48 5.93
CA VAL A 39 -27.86 6.53 5.76
C VAL A 39 -28.80 6.56 6.97
N ALA A 40 -28.25 6.55 8.19
CA ALA A 40 -29.04 6.64 9.43
C ALA A 40 -29.81 7.96 9.53
N ALA A 41 -29.22 9.08 9.12
CA ALA A 41 -29.87 10.38 9.11
C ALA A 41 -31.07 10.42 8.13
N ILE A 42 -30.90 9.89 6.91
CA ILE A 42 -31.98 9.81 5.92
C ILE A 42 -33.14 8.94 6.42
N PHE A 43 -32.79 7.78 7.03
CA PHE A 43 -33.80 6.88 7.59
C PHE A 43 -34.57 7.53 8.72
N THR A 44 -33.87 8.17 9.67
CA THR A 44 -34.55 8.85 10.81
C THR A 44 -35.41 10.02 10.37
N LEU A 45 -34.95 10.84 9.40
CA LEU A 45 -35.75 11.90 8.82
C LEU A 45 -37.03 11.35 8.19
N GLY A 46 -36.93 10.28 7.41
CA GLY A 46 -38.11 9.63 6.81
C GLY A 46 -39.10 9.13 7.84
N TYR A 47 -38.60 8.51 8.90
CA TYR A 47 -39.45 8.01 9.97
C TYR A 47 -40.16 9.13 10.76
N VAL A 48 -39.46 10.21 11.09
CA VAL A 48 -40.00 11.35 11.84
C VAL A 48 -41.08 12.08 11.03
N GLN A 49 -40.86 12.27 9.72
CA GLN A 49 -41.83 12.98 8.86
C GLN A 49 -43.11 12.21 8.60
N THR A 50 -43.00 10.91 8.35
CA THR A 50 -44.16 10.11 7.90
C THR A 50 -44.75 9.23 8.99
N LYS A 51 -44.07 9.08 10.13
CA LYS A 51 -44.40 8.15 11.23
C LYS A 51 -44.64 6.70 10.77
N THR A 52 -44.25 6.39 9.53
CA THR A 52 -44.34 5.06 8.93
C THR A 52 -42.97 4.61 8.44
N ARG A 53 -42.73 3.29 8.49
CA ARG A 53 -41.46 2.70 7.98
C ARG A 53 -41.42 2.54 6.48
N SER A 54 -42.60 2.56 5.84
CA SER A 54 -42.76 2.36 4.39
C SER A 54 -42.95 3.71 3.69
N ASN A 55 -41.83 4.45 3.56
CA ASN A 55 -41.81 5.73 2.86
C ASN A 55 -40.67 5.78 1.83
N LEU A 56 -40.73 6.74 0.92
CA LEU A 56 -39.71 6.91 -0.13
C LEU A 56 -38.30 7.10 0.43
N LEU A 57 -38.16 7.81 1.56
CA LEU A 57 -36.85 8.02 2.21
C LEU A 57 -36.27 6.72 2.77
N THR A 58 -37.09 5.78 3.19
CA THR A 58 -36.62 4.44 3.59
C THR A 58 -36.05 3.69 2.39
N VAL A 59 -36.67 3.78 1.22
CA VAL A 59 -36.11 3.17 -0.01
C VAL A 59 -34.77 3.80 -0.36
N VAL A 60 -34.64 5.13 -0.29
CA VAL A 60 -33.39 5.84 -0.52
C VAL A 60 -32.33 5.43 0.49
N ALA A 61 -32.67 5.28 1.77
CA ALA A 61 -31.74 4.81 2.81
C ALA A 61 -31.23 3.39 2.52
N ILE A 62 -32.13 2.48 2.08
CA ILE A 62 -31.73 1.10 1.70
C ILE A 62 -30.74 1.12 0.53
N LEU A 63 -31.01 1.91 -0.50
CA LEU A 63 -30.08 2.08 -1.62
C LEU A 63 -28.74 2.68 -1.18
N GLY A 64 -28.75 3.60 -0.22
CA GLY A 64 -27.54 4.17 0.40
C GLY A 64 -26.69 3.16 1.19
N CYS A 65 -27.28 2.03 1.62
CA CYS A 65 -26.52 0.95 2.27
C CYS A 65 -25.54 0.27 1.32
N LEU A 66 -25.75 0.27 0.00
CA LEU A 66 -24.87 -0.37 -0.97
C LEU A 66 -23.47 0.29 -1.00
N PRO A 67 -23.32 1.62 -1.16
CA PRO A 67 -22.01 2.25 -1.09
C PRO A 67 -21.39 2.17 0.31
N ALA A 68 -22.19 2.18 1.38
CA ALA A 68 -21.71 1.99 2.74
C ALA A 68 -21.12 0.59 2.95
N ALA A 69 -21.80 -0.45 2.45
CA ALA A 69 -21.30 -1.83 2.50
C ALA A 69 -20.02 -2.00 1.70
N LYS A 70 -19.91 -1.41 0.50
CA LYS A 70 -18.68 -1.43 -0.29
C LYS A 70 -17.51 -0.78 0.46
N ALA A 71 -17.73 0.35 1.12
CA ALA A 71 -16.72 1.02 1.93
C ALA A 71 -16.28 0.15 3.11
N LEU A 72 -17.22 -0.52 3.79
CA LEU A 72 -16.95 -1.44 4.89
C LEU A 72 -16.08 -2.62 4.44
N VAL A 73 -16.37 -3.23 3.29
CA VAL A 73 -15.53 -4.30 2.72
C VAL A 73 -14.11 -3.80 2.48
N GLY A 74 -13.92 -2.57 1.99
CA GLY A 74 -12.61 -1.95 1.83
C GLY A 74 -11.84 -1.85 3.15
N VAL A 75 -12.51 -1.48 4.24
CA VAL A 75 -11.91 -1.45 5.59
C VAL A 75 -11.50 -2.85 6.04
N ILE A 76 -12.41 -3.82 5.96
CA ILE A 76 -12.16 -5.20 6.42
C ILE A 76 -10.98 -5.83 5.65
N THR A 77 -10.91 -5.60 4.35
CA THR A 77 -9.84 -6.16 3.49
C THR A 77 -8.46 -5.62 3.84
N ARG A 78 -8.37 -4.35 4.25
CA ARG A 78 -7.07 -3.71 4.61
C ARG A 78 -6.73 -3.77 6.09
N PHE A 79 -7.69 -4.10 6.94
CA PHE A 79 -7.50 -4.12 8.39
C PHE A 79 -6.31 -4.97 8.86
N PRO A 80 -6.06 -6.19 8.31
CA PRO A 80 -4.97 -7.05 8.78
C PRO A 80 -3.56 -6.57 8.42
N TYR A 81 -3.41 -5.57 7.53
CA TYR A 81 -2.09 -5.11 7.08
C TYR A 81 -1.66 -3.86 7.86
N ALA A 82 -0.50 -3.91 8.49
CA ALA A 82 0.11 -2.77 9.17
C ALA A 82 1.13 -2.08 8.27
N SER A 83 1.43 -0.81 8.56
CA SER A 83 2.54 -0.11 7.93
C SER A 83 3.88 -0.63 8.44
N VAL A 84 4.91 -0.42 7.65
CA VAL A 84 6.30 -0.78 7.93
C VAL A 84 6.79 -0.21 9.26
N ASP A 85 7.63 -0.99 9.99
CA ASP A 85 8.27 -0.52 11.23
C ASP A 85 9.26 0.62 10.91
N GLN A 86 9.22 1.67 11.74
CA GLN A 86 10.12 2.82 11.65
C GLN A 86 11.61 2.43 11.75
N LYS A 87 11.92 1.34 12.46
CA LYS A 87 13.29 0.81 12.53
C LYS A 87 13.77 0.35 11.16
N LEU A 88 12.95 -0.42 10.43
CA LEU A 88 13.28 -0.85 9.07
C LEU A 88 13.45 0.36 8.14
N VAL A 89 12.56 1.34 8.22
CA VAL A 89 12.66 2.57 7.43
C VAL A 89 13.99 3.28 7.69
N HIS A 90 14.39 3.41 8.96
CA HIS A 90 15.64 4.06 9.33
C HIS A 90 16.86 3.33 8.76
N GLU A 91 16.91 1.99 8.88
CA GLU A 91 18.02 1.20 8.35
C GLU A 91 18.11 1.26 6.81
N VAL A 92 16.97 1.11 6.12
CA VAL A 92 16.92 1.16 4.65
C VAL A 92 17.24 2.58 4.13
N THR A 93 16.98 3.62 4.92
CA THR A 93 17.30 5.01 4.54
C THR A 93 18.82 5.25 4.51
N LYS A 94 19.65 4.42 5.14
CA LYS A 94 21.10 4.49 5.08
C LYS A 94 21.68 4.16 3.69
N ALA A 95 20.87 3.60 2.78
CA ALA A 95 21.24 3.31 1.40
C ALA A 95 20.66 4.36 0.42
N PRO A 96 21.21 5.59 0.33
CA PRO A 96 20.61 6.72 -0.39
C PRO A 96 20.57 6.54 -1.91
N HIS A 97 21.46 5.74 -2.49
CA HIS A 97 21.58 5.55 -3.95
C HIS A 97 20.62 4.48 -4.49
N THR A 98 19.68 4.01 -3.69
CA THR A 98 18.69 3.00 -4.10
C THR A 98 17.28 3.59 -4.13
N THR A 99 16.44 3.12 -5.07
CA THR A 99 15.01 3.46 -5.11
C THR A 99 14.24 2.57 -4.13
N ARG A 100 13.44 3.18 -3.26
CA ARG A 100 12.74 2.50 -2.16
C ARG A 100 11.24 2.64 -2.30
N VAL A 101 10.53 1.57 -2.01
CA VAL A 101 9.06 1.53 -1.98
C VAL A 101 8.63 0.79 -0.72
N TYR A 102 7.70 1.38 0.01
CA TYR A 102 7.21 0.85 1.28
C TYR A 102 5.72 0.54 1.22
N ASP A 103 5.23 -0.20 2.22
CA ASP A 103 3.81 -0.42 2.45
C ASP A 103 3.06 -0.98 1.21
N LEU A 104 3.62 -2.01 0.60
CA LEU A 104 3.00 -2.68 -0.55
C LEU A 104 2.13 -3.85 -0.09
N VAL A 105 0.96 -3.99 -0.69
CA VAL A 105 0.13 -5.18 -0.57
C VAL A 105 -0.09 -5.74 -1.98
N LEU A 106 0.79 -6.64 -2.37
CA LEU A 106 0.78 -7.22 -3.71
C LEU A 106 -0.31 -8.30 -3.80
N THR A 107 -1.10 -8.25 -4.86
CA THR A 107 -2.19 -9.18 -5.07
C THR A 107 -1.89 -10.06 -6.27
N THR A 108 -1.80 -11.35 -6.05
CA THR A 108 -1.82 -12.35 -7.11
C THR A 108 -3.25 -12.88 -7.31
N ARG A 109 -3.46 -13.74 -8.30
CA ARG A 109 -4.78 -14.35 -8.55
C ARG A 109 -5.33 -15.14 -7.36
N GLU A 110 -4.45 -15.67 -6.52
CA GLU A 110 -4.82 -16.61 -5.46
C GLU A 110 -4.56 -16.07 -4.04
N LYS A 111 -3.61 -15.15 -3.88
CA LYS A 111 -3.15 -14.72 -2.55
C LYS A 111 -2.85 -13.24 -2.49
N ILE A 112 -3.12 -12.66 -1.35
CA ILE A 112 -2.68 -11.31 -0.98
C ILE A 112 -1.38 -11.44 -0.20
N MET A 113 -0.34 -10.73 -0.65
CA MET A 113 1.01 -10.82 -0.12
C MET A 113 1.48 -9.43 0.33
N PRO A 114 1.46 -9.15 1.65
CA PRO A 114 2.03 -7.92 2.18
C PRO A 114 3.55 -7.92 2.04
N VAL A 115 4.11 -6.77 1.69
CA VAL A 115 5.54 -6.52 1.56
C VAL A 115 5.85 -5.17 2.19
N GLU A 116 6.64 -5.18 3.25
CA GLU A 116 6.92 -3.99 4.04
C GLU A 116 7.82 -3.01 3.29
N CYS A 117 8.83 -3.54 2.59
CA CYS A 117 9.79 -2.72 1.86
C CYS A 117 10.28 -3.43 0.60
N VAL A 118 10.46 -2.69 -0.49
CA VAL A 118 11.16 -3.12 -1.70
C VAL A 118 12.22 -2.08 -2.03
N VAL A 119 13.42 -2.57 -2.32
CA VAL A 119 14.57 -1.77 -2.74
C VAL A 119 14.92 -2.17 -4.16
N ILE A 120 15.07 -1.17 -5.01
CA ILE A 120 15.37 -1.32 -6.44
C ILE A 120 16.68 -0.59 -6.73
N SER A 121 17.59 -1.26 -7.40
CA SER A 121 18.80 -0.66 -7.91
C SER A 121 19.31 -1.46 -9.12
N ASN A 122 19.60 -0.77 -10.21
CA ASN A 122 20.21 -1.31 -11.44
C ASN A 122 19.63 -2.68 -11.87
N GLY A 123 18.29 -2.75 -12.04
CA GLY A 123 17.58 -3.98 -12.42
C GLY A 123 17.51 -5.06 -11.34
N THR A 124 18.02 -4.80 -10.14
CA THR A 124 17.89 -5.70 -8.98
C THR A 124 16.75 -5.25 -8.09
N VAL A 125 15.87 -6.18 -7.72
CA VAL A 125 14.71 -5.93 -6.87
C VAL A 125 14.81 -6.85 -5.65
N PHE A 126 15.05 -6.27 -4.49
CA PHE A 126 15.01 -6.98 -3.22
C PHE A 126 13.84 -6.49 -2.37
N GLY A 127 13.03 -7.43 -1.87
CA GLY A 127 11.90 -7.12 -1.01
C GLY A 127 12.00 -7.82 0.34
N TYR A 128 11.37 -7.23 1.34
CA TYR A 128 11.24 -7.78 2.69
C TYR A 128 9.78 -7.92 3.08
N THR A 129 9.45 -9.05 3.67
CA THR A 129 8.15 -9.29 4.30
C THR A 129 8.33 -10.05 5.61
N ASP A 130 7.69 -9.56 6.68
CA ASP A 130 7.63 -10.25 7.98
C ASP A 130 6.54 -11.34 8.01
N SER A 131 5.65 -11.33 7.03
CA SER A 131 4.54 -12.27 6.96
C SER A 131 4.99 -13.69 6.58
N LYS A 132 4.94 -14.62 7.52
CA LYS A 132 5.22 -16.05 7.30
C LYS A 132 4.23 -16.73 6.34
N LYS A 133 3.11 -16.10 6.02
CA LYS A 133 2.09 -16.62 5.10
C LYS A 133 2.43 -16.38 3.63
N VAL A 134 3.42 -15.52 3.35
CA VAL A 134 3.87 -15.20 2.01
C VAL A 134 4.82 -16.26 1.49
N ASP A 135 4.50 -16.82 0.34
CA ASP A 135 5.43 -17.68 -0.39
C ASP A 135 6.38 -16.82 -1.23
N LEU A 136 7.64 -16.76 -0.79
CA LEU A 136 8.67 -15.91 -1.41
C LEU A 136 8.96 -16.31 -2.87
N ASN A 137 8.85 -17.60 -3.20
CA ASN A 137 9.10 -18.09 -4.56
C ASN A 137 7.97 -17.66 -5.50
N VAL A 138 6.72 -17.82 -5.06
CA VAL A 138 5.53 -17.37 -5.81
C VAL A 138 5.58 -15.86 -6.02
N LEU A 139 5.90 -15.10 -4.98
CA LEU A 139 6.01 -13.65 -5.05
C LEU A 139 7.12 -13.21 -6.02
N SER A 140 8.32 -13.80 -5.89
CA SER A 140 9.45 -13.48 -6.78
C SER A 140 9.14 -13.83 -8.23
N LYS A 141 8.48 -14.95 -8.47
CA LYS A 141 8.04 -15.34 -9.81
C LYS A 141 7.02 -14.35 -10.36
N HIS A 142 5.99 -14.03 -9.57
CA HIS A 142 4.95 -13.10 -10.00
C HIS A 142 5.53 -11.73 -10.42
N ILE A 143 6.45 -11.18 -9.63
CA ILE A 143 7.08 -9.89 -9.98
C ILE A 143 7.93 -10.01 -11.24
N ARG A 144 8.71 -11.09 -11.41
CA ARG A 144 9.47 -11.33 -12.64
C ARG A 144 8.56 -11.42 -13.87
N ASP A 145 7.46 -12.17 -13.76
CA ASP A 145 6.49 -12.32 -14.85
C ASP A 145 5.88 -10.94 -15.22
N MET A 146 5.54 -10.13 -14.22
CA MET A 146 5.01 -8.78 -14.43
C MET A 146 6.05 -7.84 -15.05
N MET A 147 7.31 -7.89 -14.63
CA MET A 147 8.39 -7.10 -15.24
C MET A 147 8.60 -7.51 -16.69
N THR A 148 8.64 -8.81 -16.98
CA THR A 148 8.77 -9.33 -18.36
C THR A 148 7.60 -8.89 -19.23
N GLN A 149 6.36 -8.97 -18.76
CA GLN A 149 5.17 -8.53 -19.50
C GLN A 149 5.21 -7.02 -19.81
N ASN A 150 5.79 -6.23 -18.92
CA ASN A 150 5.96 -4.78 -19.10
C ASN A 150 7.27 -4.40 -19.80
N ARG A 151 8.03 -5.37 -20.31
CA ARG A 151 9.31 -5.19 -21.01
C ARG A 151 10.36 -4.44 -20.18
N LEU A 152 10.31 -4.61 -18.86
CA LEU A 152 11.31 -4.05 -17.93
C LEU A 152 12.46 -5.04 -17.78
N SER A 153 13.68 -4.54 -17.89
CA SER A 153 14.89 -5.33 -17.65
C SER A 153 15.05 -5.60 -16.15
N TYR A 154 15.46 -6.81 -15.80
CA TYR A 154 15.84 -7.14 -14.43
C TYR A 154 17.00 -8.14 -14.40
N SER A 155 17.87 -7.98 -13.44
CA SER A 155 18.99 -8.92 -13.17
C SER A 155 18.57 -9.95 -12.12
N THR A 156 18.03 -9.48 -11.01
CA THR A 156 17.64 -10.34 -9.88
C THR A 156 16.38 -9.81 -9.22
N VAL A 157 15.43 -10.71 -8.94
CA VAL A 157 14.25 -10.41 -8.13
C VAL A 157 14.17 -11.44 -7.01
N LYS A 158 14.36 -11.00 -5.78
CA LYS A 158 14.31 -11.85 -4.58
C LYS A 158 13.59 -11.16 -3.42
N PHE A 159 12.84 -11.95 -2.65
CA PHE A 159 12.19 -11.52 -1.42
C PHE A 159 12.75 -12.31 -0.24
N TYR A 160 12.76 -11.68 0.94
CA TYR A 160 13.34 -12.20 2.16
C TYR A 160 12.34 -12.08 3.31
N GLN A 161 12.38 -13.03 4.24
CA GLN A 161 11.69 -13.01 5.53
C GLN A 161 12.65 -12.83 6.69
N ASP A 162 13.96 -12.98 6.45
CA ASP A 162 14.98 -12.70 7.45
C ASP A 162 15.45 -11.25 7.32
N TYR A 163 15.20 -10.49 8.38
CA TYR A 163 15.54 -9.07 8.46
C TYR A 163 17.05 -8.81 8.27
N LYS A 164 17.90 -9.61 8.93
CA LYS A 164 19.36 -9.40 8.87
C LYS A 164 19.91 -9.71 7.48
N VAL A 165 19.42 -10.78 6.86
CA VAL A 165 19.79 -11.16 5.49
C VAL A 165 19.38 -10.07 4.51
N PHE A 166 18.18 -9.52 4.67
CA PHE A 166 17.70 -8.44 3.82
C PHE A 166 18.57 -7.18 3.93
N LEU A 167 18.89 -6.74 5.15
CA LEU A 167 19.76 -5.57 5.36
C LEU A 167 21.14 -5.75 4.75
N SER A 168 21.77 -6.91 4.97
CA SER A 168 23.08 -7.22 4.37
C SER A 168 23.03 -7.18 2.83
N ARG A 169 21.92 -7.56 2.21
CA ARG A 169 21.75 -7.48 0.75
C ARG A 169 21.58 -6.03 0.27
N ILE A 170 20.90 -5.19 1.05
CA ILE A 170 20.79 -3.75 0.74
C ILE A 170 22.15 -3.07 0.83
N GLU A 171 22.94 -3.35 1.85
CA GLU A 171 24.29 -2.82 1.99
C GLU A 171 25.18 -3.20 0.80
N GLY A 172 25.07 -4.45 0.32
CA GLY A 172 25.75 -4.89 -0.89
C GLY A 172 25.28 -4.14 -2.14
N LEU A 173 23.96 -3.91 -2.30
CA LEU A 173 23.43 -3.12 -3.40
C LEU A 173 23.90 -1.66 -3.37
N GLU A 174 23.90 -1.05 -2.19
CA GLU A 174 24.37 0.33 -2.01
C GLU A 174 25.85 0.45 -2.39
N SER A 175 26.68 -0.51 -1.97
CA SER A 175 28.10 -0.54 -2.32
C SER A 175 28.32 -0.61 -3.83
N ILE A 176 27.51 -1.39 -4.55
CA ILE A 176 27.55 -1.49 -6.01
C ILE A 176 27.07 -0.17 -6.64
N ALA A 177 25.97 0.39 -6.16
CA ALA A 177 25.41 1.64 -6.65
C ALA A 177 26.39 2.82 -6.49
N MET A 178 27.14 2.86 -5.38
CA MET A 178 28.18 3.86 -5.16
C MET A 178 29.32 3.76 -6.17
N VAL A 179 29.73 2.55 -6.55
CA VAL A 179 30.82 2.33 -7.52
C VAL A 179 30.38 2.61 -8.96
N GLU A 180 29.14 2.25 -9.30
CA GLU A 180 28.56 2.44 -10.63
C GLU A 180 28.06 3.86 -10.89
N ASN A 181 28.28 4.80 -10.04
CA ASN A 181 27.81 6.17 -9.85
C ASN A 181 27.43 7.01 -11.11
N ALA A 182 27.49 6.46 -12.30
CA ALA A 182 27.24 7.17 -13.56
C ALA A 182 26.15 6.57 -14.44
N LYS A 183 25.55 5.42 -14.09
CA LYS A 183 24.63 4.69 -15.00
C LYS A 183 23.38 4.16 -14.29
N ILE A 184 22.87 4.86 -13.28
CA ILE A 184 21.55 4.53 -12.77
C ILE A 184 20.57 4.91 -13.88
N ASN A 185 19.94 3.90 -14.50
CA ASN A 185 18.82 4.09 -15.40
C ASN A 185 17.61 4.54 -14.56
N GLY A 186 17.62 5.80 -14.14
CA GLY A 186 16.58 6.36 -13.29
C GLY A 186 15.18 6.22 -13.89
N GLU A 187 15.07 6.15 -15.21
CA GLU A 187 13.80 5.88 -15.90
C GLU A 187 13.34 4.43 -15.71
N GLU A 188 14.21 3.43 -15.82
CA GLU A 188 13.85 2.02 -15.61
C GLU A 188 13.51 1.74 -14.14
N GLU A 189 14.22 2.35 -13.21
CA GLU A 189 13.88 2.25 -11.79
C GLU A 189 12.54 2.91 -11.48
N ALA A 190 12.28 4.08 -12.05
CA ALA A 190 11.00 4.77 -11.90
C ALA A 190 9.85 3.95 -12.49
N GLN A 191 10.04 3.31 -13.65
CA GLN A 191 9.06 2.42 -14.26
C GLN A 191 8.84 1.17 -13.41
N THR A 192 9.90 0.55 -12.89
CA THR A 192 9.80 -0.59 -11.98
C THR A 192 9.07 -0.21 -10.69
N ARG A 193 9.39 0.95 -10.12
CA ARG A 193 8.67 1.51 -8.96
C ARG A 193 7.18 1.68 -9.28
N GLN A 194 6.86 2.27 -10.42
CA GLN A 194 5.47 2.50 -10.84
C GLN A 194 4.72 1.18 -11.07
N LEU A 195 5.37 0.17 -11.65
CA LEU A 195 4.81 -1.16 -11.80
C LEU A 195 4.45 -1.76 -10.43
N LEU A 196 5.36 -1.74 -9.46
CA LEU A 196 5.11 -2.25 -8.11
C LEU A 196 3.95 -1.52 -7.43
N LEU A 197 3.87 -0.19 -7.59
CA LEU A 197 2.77 0.60 -7.08
C LEU A 197 1.43 0.22 -7.74
N ASN A 198 1.42 -0.06 -9.04
CA ASN A 198 0.21 -0.47 -9.76
C ASN A 198 -0.26 -1.89 -9.36
N LEU A 199 0.66 -2.80 -9.05
CA LEU A 199 0.36 -4.15 -8.58
C LEU A 199 -0.10 -4.20 -7.12
N SER A 200 0.17 -3.17 -6.35
CA SER A 200 -0.26 -3.05 -4.97
C SER A 200 -1.69 -2.49 -4.88
N MET A 201 -2.45 -2.98 -3.88
CA MET A 201 -3.81 -2.45 -3.56
C MET A 201 -3.80 -1.01 -3.05
#